data_fded735f68a85e33ac8c74e7fa93cee7
#
_entry.id   fded735f68a85e33ac8c74e7fa93cee7
#
_cell.length_a   1.000
_cell.length_b   1.000
_cell.length_c   1.000
_cell.angle_alpha   90.00
_cell.angle_beta   90.00
_cell.angle_gamma   90.00
#
_symmetry.space_group_name_H-M   'P 1'
#
loop_
_entity.id
_entity.type
_entity.pdbx_description
1 polymer ?
#
loop_
_entity_poly.entity_id
_entity_poly.type
_entity_poly.pdbx_seq_one_letter_code
_entity_poly.pdbx_strand_id
1 'polypeptide(L)'
;MNRRRFLAGMSATAPLFAPNLIHAKTTFRLGLTPVFLDNDAVVIERLRSAFSEAMGEPVDLIQRRTYQEITASILDGSVDAAWICGYPFLQHRDNLSLLGVPVWRGRPLYQSYLIVGAEDAAAGLEDLRADVHAFSDPNSNSGYLVTASDLARLGETPERFFARSVYTYGHRNVVRAVAGGLTRSGSVDGYVWETLSVVEPSLTGRTRVVTKSEWLGFPPFAAHAERASNPDLRRFGEVLRSLDSTLDGRDALALLFLDRIEKADVSLFDGIAARMTEVAE
;
A
#
# COMPACT_ATOMS: atom_id res chain seq x y z
N MET A 1 34.82 73.04 -50.41
CA MET A 1 35.06 72.81 -48.96
C MET A 1 34.13 71.75 -48.49
N ASN A 2 34.62 70.50 -48.42
CA ASN A 2 33.83 69.32 -48.12
C ASN A 2 34.00 68.93 -46.61
N ARG A 3 32.91 68.93 -45.81
CA ARG A 3 32.89 68.39 -44.47
C ARG A 3 32.26 67.01 -44.50
N ARG A 4 33.09 65.98 -44.50
CA ARG A 4 32.65 64.60 -44.23
C ARG A 4 32.55 64.40 -42.73
N ARG A 5 31.34 64.16 -42.22
CA ARG A 5 31.08 63.68 -40.84
C ARG A 5 31.28 62.16 -40.75
N PHE A 6 32.21 61.76 -39.91
CA PHE A 6 32.45 60.38 -39.53
C PHE A 6 31.45 59.99 -38.42
N LEU A 7 30.51 59.10 -38.71
CA LEU A 7 29.65 58.51 -37.74
C LEU A 7 30.28 57.15 -37.29
N ALA A 8 30.86 57.15 -36.09
CA ALA A 8 31.29 55.92 -35.42
C ALA A 8 30.06 55.22 -34.81
N GLY A 9 29.70 54.06 -35.38
CA GLY A 9 28.64 53.23 -34.83
C GLY A 9 29.16 52.47 -33.61
N MET A 10 28.64 52.78 -32.43
CA MET A 10 28.81 51.99 -31.27
C MET A 10 27.79 50.82 -31.31
N SER A 11 28.25 49.56 -31.58
CA SER A 11 27.49 48.36 -31.44
C SER A 11 27.40 48.03 -29.94
N ALA A 12 26.25 48.30 -29.35
CA ALA A 12 25.93 47.84 -28.00
C ALA A 12 25.51 46.34 -28.06
N THR A 13 26.39 45.47 -27.66
CA THR A 13 26.05 44.07 -27.39
C THR A 13 25.29 44.01 -26.07
N ALA A 14 23.94 43.88 -26.16
CA ALA A 14 23.13 43.57 -25.00
C ALA A 14 23.34 42.09 -24.59
N PRO A 15 23.61 41.78 -23.31
CA PRO A 15 23.67 40.41 -22.87
C PRO A 15 22.27 39.80 -22.96
N LEU A 16 22.13 38.72 -23.74
CA LEU A 16 20.96 37.85 -23.73
C LEU A 16 20.90 37.13 -22.38
N PHE A 17 20.14 37.70 -21.44
CA PHE A 17 19.69 36.96 -20.28
C PHE A 17 18.72 35.89 -20.76
N ALA A 18 19.19 34.64 -20.92
CA ALA A 18 18.31 33.50 -21.03
C ALA A 18 17.49 33.41 -19.72
N PRO A 19 16.16 33.39 -19.78
CA PRO A 19 15.38 33.15 -18.56
C PRO A 19 15.77 31.77 -18.02
N ASN A 20 16.32 31.74 -16.82
CA ASN A 20 16.39 30.50 -16.06
C ASN A 20 14.95 30.02 -15.92
N LEU A 21 14.57 29.02 -16.72
CA LEU A 21 13.35 28.25 -16.50
C LEU A 21 13.52 27.60 -15.12
N ILE A 22 13.00 28.26 -14.09
CA ILE A 22 12.78 27.66 -12.79
C ILE A 22 11.78 26.55 -13.09
N HIS A 23 12.28 25.33 -13.27
CA HIS A 23 11.42 24.15 -13.23
C HIS A 23 10.75 24.19 -11.86
N ALA A 24 9.47 24.49 -11.82
CA ALA A 24 8.68 24.32 -10.63
C ALA A 24 8.91 22.85 -10.19
N LYS A 25 9.49 22.69 -9.01
CA LYS A 25 9.78 21.36 -8.45
C LYS A 25 8.45 20.63 -8.36
N THR A 26 8.24 19.64 -9.22
CA THR A 26 6.99 18.87 -9.23
C THR A 26 6.95 18.04 -7.96
N THR A 27 5.87 18.15 -7.20
CA THR A 27 5.64 17.33 -6.00
C THR A 27 5.45 15.87 -6.40
N PHE A 28 6.21 14.96 -5.80
CA PHE A 28 6.03 13.53 -6.00
C PHE A 28 4.78 13.05 -5.24
N ARG A 29 3.85 12.37 -5.90
CA ARG A 29 2.58 11.92 -5.36
C ARG A 29 2.63 10.43 -5.05
N LEU A 30 2.61 10.07 -3.77
CA LEU A 30 2.62 8.69 -3.29
C LEU A 30 1.24 8.28 -2.78
N GLY A 31 0.61 7.33 -3.46
CA GLY A 31 -0.67 6.75 -3.05
C GLY A 31 -0.50 5.78 -1.87
N LEU A 32 -1.44 5.81 -0.93
CA LEU A 32 -1.48 4.89 0.21
C LEU A 32 -2.81 4.14 0.25
N THR A 33 -2.75 2.81 0.32
CA THR A 33 -3.94 1.97 0.54
C THR A 33 -4.49 2.19 1.96
N PRO A 34 -5.82 2.19 2.16
CA PRO A 34 -6.42 2.35 3.47
C PRO A 34 -6.25 1.08 4.33
N VAL A 35 -5.04 0.83 4.86
CA VAL A 35 -4.72 -0.34 5.68
C VAL A 35 -5.10 -0.08 7.15
N PHE A 36 -4.33 0.75 7.86
CA PHE A 36 -4.60 1.18 9.26
C PHE A 36 -4.13 2.62 9.53
N LEU A 37 -3.44 3.24 8.57
CA LEU A 37 -2.79 4.54 8.71
C LEU A 37 -3.74 5.72 8.50
N ASP A 38 -4.91 5.47 7.96
CA ASP A 38 -5.88 6.47 7.48
C ASP A 38 -6.36 7.44 8.56
N ASN A 39 -6.13 7.12 9.86
CA ASN A 39 -6.52 7.98 10.98
C ASN A 39 -5.34 8.39 11.89
N ASP A 40 -4.09 8.05 11.54
CA ASP A 40 -2.92 8.43 12.32
C ASP A 40 -2.15 9.57 11.65
N ALA A 41 -2.57 10.81 11.93
CA ALA A 41 -1.95 12.01 11.38
C ALA A 41 -0.46 12.11 11.69
N VAL A 42 -0.01 11.56 12.83
CA VAL A 42 1.41 11.59 13.22
C VAL A 42 2.22 10.65 12.33
N VAL A 43 1.74 9.43 12.08
CA VAL A 43 2.41 8.46 11.21
C VAL A 43 2.47 9.01 9.77
N ILE A 44 1.36 9.53 9.25
CA ILE A 44 1.30 10.13 7.91
C ILE A 44 2.28 11.29 7.77
N GLU A 45 2.34 12.19 8.76
CA GLU A 45 3.25 13.33 8.73
C GLU A 45 4.72 12.90 8.78
N ARG A 46 5.05 11.91 9.61
CA ARG A 46 6.40 11.35 9.69
C ARG A 46 6.84 10.67 8.41
N LEU A 47 5.95 9.89 7.80
CA LEU A 47 6.21 9.28 6.49
C LEU A 47 6.42 10.34 5.40
N ARG A 48 5.57 11.36 5.36
CA ARG A 48 5.69 12.46 4.40
C ARG A 48 7.03 13.19 4.55
N SER A 49 7.42 13.49 5.79
CA SER A 49 8.70 14.14 6.09
C SER A 49 9.89 13.29 5.64
N ALA A 50 9.92 12.00 6.04
CA ALA A 50 11.01 11.08 5.72
C ALA A 50 11.16 10.89 4.20
N PHE A 51 10.06 10.71 3.46
CA PHE A 51 10.11 10.59 2.01
C PHE A 51 10.52 11.90 1.33
N SER A 52 10.01 13.06 1.79
CA SER A 52 10.37 14.35 1.21
C SER A 52 11.86 14.67 1.41
N GLU A 53 12.40 14.39 2.58
CA GLU A 53 13.83 14.54 2.87
C GLU A 53 14.68 13.64 1.98
N ALA A 54 14.36 12.34 1.95
CA ALA A 54 15.11 11.36 1.18
C ALA A 54 15.01 11.61 -0.35
N MET A 55 13.86 12.06 -0.84
CA MET A 55 13.66 12.48 -2.23
C MET A 55 14.32 13.83 -2.55
N GLY A 56 14.62 14.66 -1.56
CA GLY A 56 15.10 16.01 -1.75
C GLY A 56 14.06 16.92 -2.44
N GLU A 57 12.79 16.56 -2.44
CA GLU A 57 11.65 17.30 -2.97
C GLU A 57 10.37 16.96 -2.20
N PRO A 58 9.33 17.83 -2.27
CA PRO A 58 8.07 17.54 -1.59
C PRO A 58 7.44 16.23 -2.06
N VAL A 59 6.96 15.42 -1.10
CA VAL A 59 6.17 14.21 -1.36
C VAL A 59 4.78 14.42 -0.75
N ASP A 60 3.75 14.30 -1.58
CA ASP A 60 2.36 14.31 -1.14
C ASP A 60 1.87 12.88 -0.96
N LEU A 61 1.33 12.58 0.22
CA LEU A 61 0.71 11.28 0.51
C LEU A 61 -0.78 11.35 0.17
N ILE A 62 -1.18 10.56 -0.83
CA ILE A 62 -2.55 10.53 -1.37
C ILE A 62 -3.28 9.32 -0.83
N GLN A 63 -4.30 9.57 -0.01
CA GLN A 63 -5.17 8.51 0.53
C GLN A 63 -6.47 8.44 -0.27
N ARG A 64 -7.03 7.22 -0.39
CA ARG A 64 -8.33 6.94 -1.00
C ARG A 64 -9.11 5.99 -0.10
N ARG A 65 -10.41 5.87 -0.34
CA ARG A 65 -11.29 5.03 0.49
C ARG A 65 -11.15 3.55 0.20
N THR A 66 -10.84 3.19 -1.03
CA THR A 66 -10.81 1.79 -1.50
C THR A 66 -9.50 1.46 -2.18
N TYR A 67 -9.18 0.17 -2.25
CA TYR A 67 -8.03 -0.35 -2.98
C TYR A 67 -8.16 -0.10 -4.48
N GLN A 68 -9.38 -0.18 -5.00
CA GLN A 68 -9.67 0.13 -6.40
C GLN A 68 -9.32 1.57 -6.75
N GLU A 69 -9.69 2.54 -5.92
CA GLU A 69 -9.40 3.96 -6.15
C GLU A 69 -7.89 4.24 -6.17
N ILE A 70 -7.10 3.64 -5.27
CA ILE A 70 -5.63 3.79 -5.26
C ILE A 70 -5.02 3.14 -6.49
N THR A 71 -5.46 1.93 -6.86
CA THR A 71 -4.95 1.25 -8.07
C THR A 71 -5.28 2.05 -9.33
N ALA A 72 -6.50 2.56 -9.45
CA ALA A 72 -6.91 3.43 -10.56
C ALA A 72 -6.04 4.70 -10.63
N SER A 73 -5.67 5.28 -9.47
CA SER A 73 -4.82 6.48 -9.41
C SER A 73 -3.39 6.24 -9.93
N ILE A 74 -2.86 5.00 -9.84
CA ILE A 74 -1.58 4.65 -10.51
C ILE A 74 -1.79 4.55 -12.02
N LEU A 75 -2.85 3.85 -12.44
CA LEU A 75 -3.12 3.55 -13.85
C LEU A 75 -3.44 4.80 -14.66
N ASP A 76 -4.12 5.79 -14.08
CA ASP A 76 -4.44 7.07 -14.72
C ASP A 76 -3.33 8.15 -14.55
N GLY A 77 -2.28 7.85 -13.77
CA GLY A 77 -1.16 8.75 -13.53
C GLY A 77 -1.46 9.89 -12.55
N SER A 78 -2.57 9.86 -11.82
CA SER A 78 -2.89 10.86 -10.78
C SER A 78 -2.02 10.71 -9.54
N VAL A 79 -1.36 9.55 -9.35
CA VAL A 79 -0.23 9.35 -8.45
C VAL A 79 0.99 8.83 -9.23
N ASP A 80 2.19 9.08 -8.71
CA ASP A 80 3.45 8.67 -9.35
C ASP A 80 3.83 7.24 -8.97
N ALA A 81 3.58 6.86 -7.73
CA ALA A 81 3.72 5.50 -7.20
C ALA A 81 2.68 5.28 -6.10
N ALA A 82 2.47 4.04 -5.67
CA ALA A 82 1.66 3.76 -4.50
C ALA A 82 2.12 2.50 -3.76
N TRP A 83 1.82 2.47 -2.47
CA TRP A 83 1.88 1.27 -1.64
C TRP A 83 0.53 0.57 -1.72
N ILE A 84 0.47 -0.57 -2.40
CA ILE A 84 -0.77 -1.29 -2.73
C ILE A 84 -0.74 -2.75 -2.26
N CYS A 85 -1.89 -3.41 -2.27
CA CYS A 85 -1.98 -4.84 -1.99
C CYS A 85 -1.43 -5.69 -3.15
N GLY A 86 -0.89 -6.88 -2.84
CA GLY A 86 -0.38 -7.82 -3.84
C GLY A 86 -1.45 -8.34 -4.80
N TYR A 87 -2.71 -8.44 -4.37
CA TYR A 87 -3.81 -8.89 -5.22
C TYR A 87 -4.09 -7.91 -6.39
N PRO A 88 -4.40 -6.61 -6.18
CA PRO A 88 -4.54 -5.66 -7.29
C PRO A 88 -3.22 -5.45 -8.07
N PHE A 89 -2.05 -5.60 -7.45
CA PHE A 89 -0.79 -5.59 -8.18
C PHE A 89 -0.76 -6.70 -9.25
N LEU A 90 -1.16 -7.92 -8.91
CA LEU A 90 -1.20 -9.04 -9.86
C LEU A 90 -2.34 -8.90 -10.89
N GLN A 91 -3.50 -8.37 -10.50
CA GLN A 91 -4.59 -8.11 -11.44
C GLN A 91 -4.18 -7.16 -12.58
N HIS A 92 -3.24 -6.25 -12.29
CA HIS A 92 -2.74 -5.24 -13.23
C HIS A 92 -1.24 -5.39 -13.53
N ARG A 93 -0.67 -6.60 -13.38
CA ARG A 93 0.77 -6.86 -13.48
C ARG A 93 1.42 -6.39 -14.78
N ASP A 94 0.66 -6.38 -15.88
CA ASP A 94 1.17 -5.95 -17.19
C ASP A 94 1.28 -4.42 -17.29
N ASN A 95 0.56 -3.69 -16.43
CA ASN A 95 0.55 -2.23 -16.37
C ASN A 95 1.32 -1.68 -15.17
N LEU A 96 1.80 -2.52 -14.27
CA LEU A 96 2.47 -2.10 -13.04
C LEU A 96 3.90 -2.64 -12.95
N SER A 97 4.81 -1.81 -12.45
CA SER A 97 6.18 -2.16 -12.11
C SER A 97 6.37 -2.20 -10.61
N LEU A 98 7.04 -3.25 -10.12
CA LEU A 98 7.41 -3.43 -8.72
C LEU A 98 8.62 -2.52 -8.38
N LEU A 99 8.47 -1.65 -7.37
CA LEU A 99 9.53 -0.74 -6.90
C LEU A 99 10.27 -1.27 -5.67
N GLY A 100 9.56 -1.91 -4.76
CA GLY A 100 10.09 -2.47 -3.54
C GLY A 100 9.02 -3.11 -2.68
N VAL A 101 9.44 -3.94 -1.73
CA VAL A 101 8.56 -4.66 -0.80
C VAL A 101 9.04 -4.43 0.63
N PRO A 102 8.17 -4.00 1.55
CA PRO A 102 8.50 -3.90 2.94
C PRO A 102 8.87 -5.25 3.56
N VAL A 103 9.79 -5.22 4.50
CA VAL A 103 10.22 -6.36 5.31
C VAL A 103 9.63 -6.21 6.71
N TRP A 104 8.93 -7.20 7.15
CA TRP A 104 8.33 -7.30 8.46
C TRP A 104 8.85 -8.52 9.20
N ARG A 105 9.43 -8.31 10.40
CA ARG A 105 10.02 -9.40 11.19
C ARG A 105 11.01 -10.26 10.38
N GLY A 106 11.88 -9.57 9.63
CA GLY A 106 12.93 -10.20 8.81
C GLY A 106 12.49 -10.82 7.50
N ARG A 107 11.22 -10.66 7.07
CA ARG A 107 10.66 -11.29 5.86
C ARG A 107 9.84 -10.30 5.04
N PRO A 108 9.92 -10.33 3.70
CA PRO A 108 9.03 -9.57 2.83
C PRO A 108 7.68 -10.30 2.64
N LEU A 109 7.17 -10.91 3.73
CA LEU A 109 6.00 -11.78 3.73
C LEU A 109 5.07 -11.43 4.90
N TYR A 110 3.80 -11.76 4.74
CA TYR A 110 2.77 -11.64 5.76
C TYR A 110 1.73 -12.77 5.64
N GLN A 111 0.76 -12.81 6.51
CA GLN A 111 -0.30 -13.82 6.51
C GLN A 111 -1.66 -13.16 6.60
N SER A 112 -2.69 -13.81 6.06
CA SER A 112 -4.09 -13.51 6.39
C SER A 112 -4.46 -14.19 7.69
N TYR A 113 -5.16 -13.48 8.57
CA TYR A 113 -5.72 -14.02 9.80
C TYR A 113 -7.24 -14.06 9.71
N LEU A 114 -7.82 -15.22 10.04
CA LEU A 114 -9.24 -15.37 10.34
C LEU A 114 -9.44 -15.11 11.83
N ILE A 115 -10.23 -14.10 12.17
CA ILE A 115 -10.47 -13.70 13.56
C ILE A 115 -11.93 -13.84 13.96
N VAL A 116 -12.16 -14.10 15.24
CA VAL A 116 -13.47 -14.12 15.90
C VAL A 116 -13.42 -13.36 17.21
N GLY A 117 -14.55 -13.21 17.89
CA GLY A 117 -14.59 -12.69 19.26
C GLY A 117 -13.73 -13.54 20.22
N ALA A 118 -13.16 -12.93 21.26
CA ALA A 118 -12.23 -13.62 22.18
C ALA A 118 -12.83 -14.89 22.80
N GLU A 119 -14.11 -14.86 23.13
CA GLU A 119 -14.84 -15.97 23.76
C GLU A 119 -15.55 -16.91 22.76
N ASP A 120 -15.46 -16.66 21.45
CA ASP A 120 -16.08 -17.53 20.44
C ASP A 120 -15.35 -18.87 20.37
N ALA A 121 -16.08 -19.96 20.25
CA ALA A 121 -15.55 -21.35 20.30
C ALA A 121 -15.10 -21.86 18.92
N ALA A 122 -15.27 -21.09 17.82
CA ALA A 122 -14.92 -21.54 16.47
C ALA A 122 -13.47 -22.00 16.37
N ALA A 123 -13.21 -23.18 15.81
CA ALA A 123 -11.88 -23.74 15.62
C ALA A 123 -11.38 -23.58 14.17
N GLY A 124 -12.25 -23.26 13.22
CA GLY A 124 -11.93 -23.12 11.81
C GLY A 124 -12.98 -22.34 11.02
N LEU A 125 -12.74 -22.22 9.72
CA LEU A 125 -13.63 -21.52 8.79
C LEU A 125 -15.01 -22.19 8.73
N GLU A 126 -15.06 -23.50 8.78
CA GLU A 126 -16.32 -24.29 8.64
C GLU A 126 -17.32 -24.00 9.78
N ASP A 127 -16.83 -23.66 10.97
CA ASP A 127 -17.66 -23.31 12.13
C ASP A 127 -18.37 -21.96 11.99
N LEU A 128 -18.05 -21.21 10.94
CA LEU A 128 -18.57 -19.87 10.68
C LEU A 128 -19.63 -19.86 9.57
N ARG A 129 -20.10 -21.05 9.16
CA ARG A 129 -21.15 -21.18 8.13
C ARG A 129 -22.44 -20.52 8.59
N ALA A 130 -23.10 -19.81 7.67
CA ALA A 130 -24.36 -19.09 7.88
C ALA A 130 -24.31 -17.96 8.92
N ASP A 131 -23.09 -17.47 9.25
CA ASP A 131 -22.90 -16.32 10.12
C ASP A 131 -22.59 -15.02 9.34
N VAL A 132 -22.44 -13.91 10.06
CA VAL A 132 -22.04 -12.62 9.48
C VAL A 132 -20.53 -12.50 9.52
N HIS A 133 -19.91 -12.25 8.35
CA HIS A 133 -18.46 -12.12 8.20
C HIS A 133 -18.04 -10.72 7.71
N ALA A 134 -16.94 -10.22 8.26
CA ALA A 134 -16.35 -8.95 7.84
C ALA A 134 -15.14 -9.16 6.92
N PHE A 135 -15.18 -8.55 5.74
CA PHE A 135 -14.05 -8.39 4.83
C PHE A 135 -13.51 -6.96 4.89
N SER A 136 -12.22 -6.78 4.62
CA SER A 136 -11.64 -5.43 4.58
C SER A 136 -11.99 -4.68 3.29
N ASP A 137 -11.75 -5.29 2.13
CA ASP A 137 -11.97 -4.71 0.79
C ASP A 137 -12.07 -5.83 -0.24
N PRO A 138 -12.92 -5.76 -1.28
CA PRO A 138 -13.02 -6.78 -2.32
C PRO A 138 -11.70 -7.07 -3.05
N ASN A 139 -10.80 -6.09 -3.13
CA ASN A 139 -9.48 -6.21 -3.73
C ASN A 139 -8.36 -6.50 -2.71
N SER A 140 -8.71 -6.89 -1.49
CA SER A 140 -7.72 -7.27 -0.49
C SER A 140 -7.34 -8.75 -0.62
N ASN A 141 -6.02 -9.03 -0.66
CA ASN A 141 -5.54 -10.41 -0.59
C ASN A 141 -5.90 -11.05 0.78
N SER A 142 -5.41 -10.48 1.87
CA SER A 142 -5.62 -11.03 3.22
C SER A 142 -7.02 -10.80 3.78
N GLY A 143 -7.68 -9.74 3.38
CA GLY A 143 -9.00 -9.39 3.88
C GLY A 143 -10.17 -9.86 3.00
N TYR A 144 -9.91 -10.61 1.93
CA TYR A 144 -10.93 -11.20 1.06
C TYR A 144 -10.44 -12.45 0.33
N LEU A 145 -9.42 -12.33 -0.57
CA LEU A 145 -9.04 -13.38 -1.50
C LEU A 145 -8.68 -14.69 -0.79
N VAL A 146 -7.92 -14.63 0.29
CA VAL A 146 -7.52 -15.83 1.05
C VAL A 146 -8.75 -16.60 1.51
N THR A 147 -9.70 -15.96 2.15
CA THR A 147 -10.93 -16.63 2.62
C THR A 147 -11.80 -17.10 1.45
N ALA A 148 -11.90 -16.30 0.38
CA ALA A 148 -12.66 -16.71 -0.81
C ALA A 148 -12.04 -17.95 -1.46
N SER A 149 -10.71 -18.05 -1.56
CA SER A 149 -10.03 -19.22 -2.12
C SER A 149 -10.12 -20.45 -1.20
N ASP A 150 -10.05 -20.25 0.12
CA ASP A 150 -10.27 -21.36 1.08
C ASP A 150 -11.70 -21.91 0.97
N LEU A 151 -12.71 -21.05 0.72
CA LEU A 151 -14.09 -21.47 0.44
C LEU A 151 -14.22 -22.15 -0.92
N ALA A 152 -13.53 -21.66 -1.95
CA ALA A 152 -13.52 -22.29 -3.29
C ALA A 152 -13.01 -23.74 -3.21
N ARG A 153 -11.97 -24.03 -2.41
CA ARG A 153 -11.48 -25.39 -2.14
C ARG A 153 -12.53 -26.30 -1.50
N LEU A 154 -13.53 -25.72 -0.82
CA LEU A 154 -14.70 -26.44 -0.26
C LEU A 154 -15.90 -26.49 -1.22
N GLY A 155 -15.76 -25.98 -2.47
CA GLY A 155 -16.84 -25.87 -3.43
C GLY A 155 -17.87 -24.79 -3.10
N GLU A 156 -17.47 -23.78 -2.31
CA GLU A 156 -18.32 -22.71 -1.81
C GLU A 156 -17.85 -21.33 -2.28
N THR A 157 -18.73 -20.34 -2.17
CA THR A 157 -18.40 -18.92 -2.32
C THR A 157 -18.77 -18.18 -1.04
N PRO A 158 -18.19 -16.98 -0.80
CA PRO A 158 -18.56 -16.18 0.38
C PRO A 158 -20.07 -15.93 0.49
N GLU A 159 -20.76 -15.71 -0.64
CA GLU A 159 -22.19 -15.40 -0.70
C GLU A 159 -23.06 -16.63 -0.34
N ARG A 160 -22.57 -17.85 -0.62
CA ARG A 160 -23.27 -19.09 -0.32
C ARG A 160 -22.95 -19.59 1.09
N PHE A 161 -21.72 -19.34 1.55
CA PHE A 161 -21.23 -19.84 2.80
C PHE A 161 -21.70 -19.00 4.01
N PHE A 162 -21.54 -17.67 3.92
CA PHE A 162 -21.96 -16.74 4.97
C PHE A 162 -23.41 -16.30 4.77
N ALA A 163 -24.13 -16.10 5.87
CA ALA A 163 -25.48 -15.51 5.81
C ALA A 163 -25.40 -14.05 5.27
N ARG A 164 -24.32 -13.36 5.59
CA ARG A 164 -24.04 -12.02 5.10
C ARG A 164 -22.55 -11.70 5.20
N SER A 165 -22.00 -11.10 4.15
CA SER A 165 -20.67 -10.49 4.14
C SER A 165 -20.77 -8.97 4.19
N VAL A 166 -19.91 -8.30 4.94
CA VAL A 166 -19.81 -6.83 5.00
C VAL A 166 -18.39 -6.39 4.67
N TYR A 167 -18.25 -5.37 3.83
CA TYR A 167 -16.95 -4.75 3.53
C TYR A 167 -16.76 -3.51 4.39
N THR A 168 -15.66 -3.48 5.13
CA THR A 168 -15.40 -2.43 6.15
C THR A 168 -14.43 -1.35 5.65
N TYR A 169 -13.83 -1.57 4.48
CA TYR A 169 -12.86 -0.68 3.82
C TYR A 169 -11.68 -0.28 4.72
N GLY A 170 -11.16 -1.28 5.45
CA GLY A 170 -9.97 -1.14 6.28
C GLY A 170 -9.83 -2.28 7.29
N HIS A 171 -8.61 -2.79 7.48
CA HIS A 171 -8.35 -3.94 8.36
C HIS A 171 -8.65 -3.63 9.83
N ARG A 172 -8.33 -2.42 10.31
CA ARG A 172 -8.69 -1.97 11.66
C ARG A 172 -10.19 -2.01 11.90
N ASN A 173 -10.99 -1.69 10.85
CA ASN A 173 -12.44 -1.72 10.94
C ASN A 173 -12.98 -3.16 10.99
N VAL A 174 -12.31 -4.14 10.34
CA VAL A 174 -12.62 -5.58 10.53
C VAL A 174 -12.46 -5.97 11.99
N VAL A 175 -11.31 -5.62 12.60
CA VAL A 175 -11.06 -5.92 14.03
C VAL A 175 -12.12 -5.26 14.91
N ARG A 176 -12.50 -4.01 14.64
CA ARG A 176 -13.56 -3.29 15.35
C ARG A 176 -14.92 -3.96 15.21
N ALA A 177 -15.28 -4.41 14.00
CA ALA A 177 -16.55 -5.09 13.75
C ALA A 177 -16.67 -6.39 14.55
N VAL A 178 -15.61 -7.19 14.57
CA VAL A 178 -15.56 -8.44 15.36
C VAL A 178 -15.52 -8.15 16.86
N ALA A 179 -14.64 -7.27 17.31
CA ALA A 179 -14.51 -6.89 18.73
C ALA A 179 -15.79 -6.26 19.30
N GLY A 180 -16.58 -5.59 18.46
CA GLY A 180 -17.86 -4.99 18.83
C GLY A 180 -19.06 -5.92 18.69
N GLY A 181 -18.88 -7.15 18.19
CA GLY A 181 -19.97 -8.10 17.95
C GLY A 181 -20.89 -7.75 16.78
N LEU A 182 -20.47 -6.83 15.89
CA LEU A 182 -21.21 -6.50 14.67
C LEU A 182 -21.16 -7.66 13.66
N THR A 183 -20.05 -8.37 13.63
CA THR A 183 -19.84 -9.60 12.86
C THR A 183 -19.25 -10.67 13.77
N ARG A 184 -19.59 -11.94 13.54
CA ARG A 184 -19.03 -13.05 14.32
C ARG A 184 -17.55 -13.25 14.01
N SER A 185 -17.17 -13.06 12.73
CA SER A 185 -15.82 -13.31 12.25
C SER A 185 -15.36 -12.23 11.26
N GLY A 186 -14.07 -12.25 10.95
CA GLY A 186 -13.52 -11.37 9.94
C GLY A 186 -12.17 -11.85 9.41
N SER A 187 -11.88 -11.47 8.17
CA SER A 187 -10.59 -11.68 7.51
C SER A 187 -9.75 -10.42 7.58
N VAL A 188 -8.56 -10.52 8.14
CA VAL A 188 -7.71 -9.36 8.41
C VAL A 188 -6.25 -9.62 8.01
N ASP A 189 -5.55 -8.56 7.66
CA ASP A 189 -4.11 -8.58 7.49
C ASP A 189 -3.43 -8.88 8.84
N GLY A 190 -2.64 -9.95 8.89
CA GLY A 190 -1.97 -10.38 10.10
C GLY A 190 -0.96 -9.37 10.63
N TYR A 191 -0.25 -8.67 9.73
CA TYR A 191 0.64 -7.57 10.12
C TYR A 191 -0.15 -6.44 10.80
N VAL A 192 -1.33 -6.07 10.26
CA VAL A 192 -2.19 -5.05 10.88
C VAL A 192 -2.70 -5.51 12.23
N TRP A 193 -3.18 -6.76 12.35
CA TRP A 193 -3.67 -7.30 13.62
C TRP A 193 -2.57 -7.32 14.70
N GLU A 194 -1.36 -7.76 14.33
CA GLU A 194 -0.20 -7.79 15.23
C GLU A 194 0.25 -6.37 15.63
N THR A 195 0.23 -5.41 14.71
CA THR A 195 0.52 -4.00 15.01
C THR A 195 -0.53 -3.42 15.96
N LEU A 196 -1.82 -3.67 15.69
CA LEU A 196 -2.91 -3.24 16.58
C LEU A 196 -2.81 -3.90 17.95
N SER A 197 -2.27 -5.12 18.07
CA SER A 197 -2.06 -5.76 19.37
C SER A 197 -1.07 -5.02 20.27
N VAL A 198 -0.20 -4.22 19.68
CA VAL A 198 0.75 -3.36 20.40
C VAL A 198 0.17 -1.97 20.65
N VAL A 199 -0.44 -1.33 19.63
CA VAL A 199 -0.90 0.06 19.73
C VAL A 199 -2.30 0.21 20.30
N GLU A 200 -3.16 -0.80 20.13
CA GLU A 200 -4.54 -0.84 20.65
C GLU A 200 -4.87 -2.21 21.27
N PRO A 201 -4.14 -2.64 22.32
CA PRO A 201 -4.31 -3.96 22.91
C PRO A 201 -5.72 -4.22 23.48
N SER A 202 -6.43 -3.19 23.91
CA SER A 202 -7.82 -3.30 24.36
C SER A 202 -8.81 -3.63 23.22
N LEU A 203 -8.46 -3.30 21.97
CA LEU A 203 -9.25 -3.65 20.79
C LEU A 203 -9.00 -5.10 20.39
N THR A 204 -7.75 -5.49 20.17
CA THR A 204 -7.38 -6.83 19.75
C THR A 204 -7.63 -7.88 20.82
N GLY A 205 -7.51 -7.52 22.11
CA GLY A 205 -7.81 -8.40 23.24
C GLY A 205 -9.28 -8.88 23.32
N ARG A 206 -10.18 -8.24 22.55
CA ARG A 206 -11.58 -8.71 22.38
C ARG A 206 -11.76 -9.63 21.17
N THR A 207 -10.68 -9.95 20.49
CA THR A 207 -10.66 -10.88 19.35
C THR A 207 -9.60 -11.94 19.54
N ARG A 208 -9.72 -13.06 18.85
CA ARG A 208 -8.68 -14.08 18.77
C ARG A 208 -8.49 -14.54 17.33
N VAL A 209 -7.29 -14.96 17.01
CA VAL A 209 -6.97 -15.56 15.72
C VAL A 209 -7.37 -17.03 15.74
N VAL A 210 -8.19 -17.45 14.78
CA VAL A 210 -8.64 -18.85 14.60
C VAL A 210 -7.63 -19.58 13.72
N THR A 211 -7.36 -19.04 12.52
CA THR A 211 -6.41 -19.61 11.56
C THR A 211 -5.53 -18.53 10.97
N LYS A 212 -4.36 -18.94 10.50
CA LYS A 212 -3.42 -18.12 9.74
C LYS A 212 -3.17 -18.79 8.40
N SER A 213 -3.13 -18.03 7.33
CA SER A 213 -2.74 -18.54 6.02
C SER A 213 -1.28 -18.96 5.98
N GLU A 214 -0.83 -19.53 4.89
CA GLU A 214 0.58 -19.57 4.52
C GLU A 214 1.17 -18.15 4.42
N TRP A 215 2.48 -18.07 4.34
CA TRP A 215 3.18 -16.80 4.12
C TRP A 215 3.03 -16.36 2.66
N LEU A 216 2.55 -15.12 2.46
CA LEU A 216 2.27 -14.50 1.17
C LEU A 216 3.11 -13.24 1.02
N GLY A 217 3.38 -12.82 -0.23
CA GLY A 217 4.13 -11.61 -0.52
C GLY A 217 3.54 -10.37 0.14
N PHE A 218 4.36 -9.63 0.89
CA PHE A 218 3.94 -8.42 1.58
C PHE A 218 3.47 -7.34 0.57
N PRO A 219 2.49 -6.49 0.91
CA PRO A 219 2.00 -5.42 0.05
C PRO A 219 3.13 -4.57 -0.56
N PRO A 220 3.24 -4.47 -1.90
CA PRO A 220 4.36 -3.83 -2.57
C PRO A 220 4.16 -2.33 -2.78
N PHE A 221 5.28 -1.62 -2.99
CA PHE A 221 5.29 -0.34 -3.69
C PHE A 221 5.34 -0.59 -5.19
N ALA A 222 4.44 0.04 -5.93
CA ALA A 222 4.33 -0.10 -7.38
C ALA A 222 4.12 1.25 -8.08
N ALA A 223 4.44 1.30 -9.38
CA ALA A 223 4.17 2.43 -10.26
C ALA A 223 3.70 1.94 -11.63
N HIS A 224 3.19 2.84 -12.47
CA HIS A 224 2.81 2.49 -13.84
C HIS A 224 4.02 2.02 -14.65
N ALA A 225 3.91 0.88 -15.34
CA ALA A 225 5.02 0.22 -16.04
C ALA A 225 5.64 1.12 -17.13
N GLU A 226 4.82 1.86 -17.90
CA GLU A 226 5.31 2.76 -18.94
C GLU A 226 6.17 3.91 -18.38
N ARG A 227 6.03 4.23 -17.10
CA ARG A 227 6.79 5.26 -16.41
C ARG A 227 8.05 4.71 -15.70
N ALA A 228 8.34 3.42 -15.77
CA ALA A 228 9.45 2.78 -15.06
C ALA A 228 10.84 3.40 -15.41
N SER A 229 10.99 3.99 -16.61
CA SER A 229 12.20 4.69 -17.02
C SER A 229 12.30 6.14 -16.49
N ASN A 230 11.23 6.67 -15.85
CA ASN A 230 11.22 8.02 -15.30
C ASN A 230 12.31 8.16 -14.22
N PRO A 231 13.17 9.19 -14.26
CA PRO A 231 14.24 9.41 -13.29
C PRO A 231 13.72 9.51 -11.84
N ASP A 232 12.57 10.16 -11.63
CA ASP A 232 12.00 10.34 -10.28
C ASP A 232 11.52 9.01 -9.70
N LEU A 233 10.94 8.11 -10.52
CA LEU A 233 10.55 6.77 -10.08
C LEU A 233 11.76 5.89 -9.77
N ARG A 234 12.83 5.98 -10.55
CA ARG A 234 14.07 5.27 -10.23
C ARG A 234 14.66 5.76 -8.92
N ARG A 235 14.74 7.10 -8.74
CA ARG A 235 15.18 7.72 -7.49
C ARG A 235 14.29 7.29 -6.32
N PHE A 236 12.97 7.29 -6.48
CA PHE A 236 12.05 6.82 -5.45
C PHE A 236 12.30 5.36 -5.08
N GLY A 237 12.54 4.48 -6.06
CA GLY A 237 12.93 3.09 -5.81
C GLY A 237 14.26 2.95 -5.04
N GLU A 238 15.22 3.86 -5.26
CA GLU A 238 16.47 3.92 -4.47
C GLU A 238 16.21 4.42 -3.05
N VAL A 239 15.40 5.47 -2.90
CA VAL A 239 14.98 6.01 -1.60
C VAL A 239 14.28 4.94 -0.77
N LEU A 240 13.35 4.17 -1.34
CA LEU A 240 12.68 3.07 -0.65
C LEU A 240 13.71 2.11 -0.02
N ARG A 241 14.72 1.69 -0.80
CA ARG A 241 15.73 0.71 -0.36
C ARG A 241 16.79 1.27 0.59
N SER A 242 16.92 2.57 0.69
CA SER A 242 17.85 3.24 1.59
C SER A 242 17.17 3.97 2.75
N LEU A 243 15.86 3.82 2.88
CA LEU A 243 15.08 4.53 3.90
C LEU A 243 15.57 4.24 5.32
N ASP A 244 15.96 3.00 5.61
CA ASP A 244 16.52 2.55 6.88
C ASP A 244 17.94 3.08 7.16
N SER A 245 18.61 3.70 6.18
CA SER A 245 19.95 4.27 6.36
C SER A 245 19.93 5.65 7.03
N THR A 246 18.79 6.38 6.98
CA THR A 246 18.63 7.70 7.59
C THR A 246 17.94 7.60 8.96
N LEU A 247 18.09 8.63 9.80
CA LEU A 247 17.40 8.66 11.10
C LEU A 247 15.89 8.75 10.92
N ASP A 248 15.40 9.71 10.13
CA ASP A 248 13.99 9.95 9.90
C ASP A 248 13.31 8.76 9.19
N GLY A 249 14.04 8.10 8.27
CA GLY A 249 13.57 6.89 7.63
C GLY A 249 13.41 5.71 8.60
N ARG A 250 14.38 5.51 9.51
CA ARG A 250 14.25 4.48 10.57
C ARG A 250 13.09 4.79 11.51
N ASP A 251 12.92 6.06 11.90
CA ASP A 251 11.81 6.46 12.75
C ASP A 251 10.45 6.22 12.05
N ALA A 252 10.35 6.55 10.76
CA ALA A 252 9.16 6.30 9.98
C ALA A 252 8.86 4.78 9.83
N LEU A 253 9.87 3.96 9.56
CA LEU A 253 9.74 2.50 9.51
C LEU A 253 9.35 1.90 10.87
N ALA A 254 9.93 2.40 11.96
CA ALA A 254 9.61 1.96 13.33
C ALA A 254 8.14 2.23 13.70
N LEU A 255 7.58 3.38 13.29
CA LEU A 255 6.16 3.69 13.46
C LEU A 255 5.24 2.72 12.70
N LEU A 256 5.74 2.16 11.60
CA LEU A 256 5.07 1.14 10.80
C LEU A 256 5.39 -0.29 11.27
N PHE A 257 6.23 -0.48 12.27
CA PHE A 257 6.74 -1.81 12.69
C PHE A 257 7.40 -2.58 11.54
N LEU A 258 8.03 -1.87 10.60
CA LEU A 258 8.76 -2.43 9.47
C LEU A 258 10.26 -2.33 9.68
N ASP A 259 11.00 -3.32 9.18
CA ASP A 259 12.45 -3.37 9.34
C ASP A 259 13.15 -2.50 8.27
N ARG A 260 12.74 -2.65 7.03
CA ARG A 260 13.28 -1.98 5.83
C ARG A 260 12.37 -2.20 4.63
N ILE A 261 12.74 -1.65 3.48
CA ILE A 261 12.12 -1.97 2.17
C ILE A 261 13.21 -2.54 1.27
N GLU A 262 12.95 -3.66 0.61
CA GLU A 262 13.92 -4.33 -0.25
C GLU A 262 13.40 -4.54 -1.68
N LYS A 263 14.33 -4.80 -2.60
CA LYS A 263 13.97 -5.24 -3.95
C LYS A 263 13.50 -6.69 -3.89
N ALA A 264 12.43 -6.97 -4.61
CA ALA A 264 11.90 -8.33 -4.73
C ALA A 264 11.64 -8.68 -6.19
N ASP A 265 11.52 -9.97 -6.46
CA ASP A 265 11.04 -10.50 -7.73
C ASP A 265 9.51 -10.68 -7.66
N VAL A 266 8.84 -10.63 -8.82
CA VAL A 266 7.39 -10.82 -8.93
C VAL A 266 6.95 -12.20 -8.45
N SER A 267 7.81 -13.21 -8.52
CA SER A 267 7.57 -14.56 -7.98
C SER A 267 7.28 -14.59 -6.47
N LEU A 268 7.64 -13.53 -5.73
CA LEU A 268 7.22 -13.35 -4.34
C LEU A 268 5.69 -13.45 -4.16
N PHE A 269 4.94 -13.14 -5.20
CA PHE A 269 3.48 -13.11 -5.21
C PHE A 269 2.84 -14.36 -5.81
N ASP A 270 3.60 -15.42 -6.14
CA ASP A 270 3.07 -16.65 -6.76
C ASP A 270 2.01 -17.33 -5.89
N GLY A 271 2.14 -17.28 -4.56
CA GLY A 271 1.11 -17.78 -3.65
C GLY A 271 -0.21 -17.01 -3.76
N ILE A 272 -0.16 -15.70 -4.01
CA ILE A 272 -1.36 -14.90 -4.26
C ILE A 272 -1.96 -15.24 -5.64
N ALA A 273 -1.11 -15.41 -6.66
CA ALA A 273 -1.54 -15.80 -8.00
C ALA A 273 -2.27 -17.16 -8.02
N ALA A 274 -1.75 -18.13 -7.25
CA ALA A 274 -2.40 -19.44 -7.10
C ALA A 274 -3.82 -19.31 -6.52
N ARG A 275 -3.99 -18.49 -5.45
CA ARG A 275 -5.29 -18.22 -4.86
C ARG A 275 -6.26 -17.48 -5.77
N MET A 276 -5.74 -16.61 -6.64
CA MET A 276 -6.57 -15.96 -7.67
C MET A 276 -7.15 -16.98 -8.66
N THR A 277 -6.37 -17.98 -9.05
CA THR A 277 -6.82 -19.05 -9.95
C THR A 277 -7.93 -19.88 -9.31
N GLU A 278 -7.80 -20.24 -8.03
CA GLU A 278 -8.80 -21.02 -7.28
C GLU A 278 -10.17 -20.33 -7.18
N VAL A 279 -10.20 -19.00 -7.14
CA VAL A 279 -11.46 -18.23 -7.08
C VAL A 279 -12.08 -18.03 -8.47
N ALA A 280 -11.28 -18.13 -9.55
CA ALA A 280 -11.76 -17.97 -10.92
C ALA A 280 -12.37 -19.26 -11.52
N GLU A 281 -12.10 -20.42 -10.93
CA GLU A 281 -12.67 -21.74 -11.30
C GLU A 281 -14.06 -21.95 -10.65
#